data_4d4408d67fcf29705e3b5046750fe843
#
_entry.id   4d4408d67fcf29705e3b5046750fe843
#
_cell.length_a   1.000
_cell.length_b   1.000
_cell.length_c   1.000
_cell.angle_alpha   90.00
_cell.angle_beta   90.00
_cell.angle_gamma   90.00
#
_symmetry.space_group_name_H-M   'P 1'
#
loop_
_entity.id
_entity.type
_entity.pdbx_description
1 polymer ?
#
loop_
_entity_poly.entity_id
_entity_poly.type
_entity_poly.pdbx_seq_one_letter_code
_entity_poly.pdbx_strand_id
1 'polypeptide(L)'
;MATGERVELSTTTTANWVAKTSNFLVDDLDAGPGTRIRIGLPSHWLTTVWILSAWNVGASVVDHAADIGLSGPDLVADEPHRVAASLRPLGGRFPQPPEGFLDLGAEVPGHGDHFMALDLPEPSTAALDLDGTTSTHAELLASVVPDAARRLVVPGSIRRDAELITAACLGGGSLVIVASATPEQISRVAAQEGAEDQ
;
A
#
# COMPACT_ATOMS: atom_id res chain seq x y z
N MET A 1 8.03 -19.02 -4.66
CA MET A 1 9.52 -19.11 -4.76
C MET A 1 10.07 -17.72 -4.49
N ALA A 2 10.96 -17.57 -3.52
CA ALA A 2 11.66 -16.30 -3.33
C ALA A 2 12.56 -16.09 -4.55
N THR A 3 12.26 -15.11 -5.37
CA THR A 3 12.99 -14.83 -6.62
C THR A 3 14.36 -14.20 -6.37
N GLY A 4 14.69 -13.89 -5.11
CA GLY A 4 15.90 -13.15 -4.76
C GLY A 4 15.90 -11.71 -5.24
N GLU A 5 14.75 -11.22 -5.69
CA GLU A 5 14.60 -9.86 -6.17
C GLU A 5 14.65 -8.87 -4.99
N ARG A 6 15.42 -7.81 -5.19
CA ARG A 6 15.52 -6.66 -4.29
C ARG A 6 15.10 -5.41 -5.02
N VAL A 7 14.08 -4.74 -4.50
CA VAL A 7 13.65 -3.41 -4.97
C VAL A 7 13.91 -2.41 -3.86
N GLU A 8 14.55 -1.30 -4.19
CA GLU A 8 14.79 -0.20 -3.26
C GLU A 8 14.17 1.07 -3.82
N LEU A 9 13.31 1.70 -3.02
CA LEU A 9 12.63 2.93 -3.38
C LEU A 9 13.07 4.05 -2.44
N SER A 10 13.50 5.16 -3.02
CA SER A 10 13.68 6.40 -2.26
C SER A 10 12.33 7.01 -1.88
N THR A 11 12.32 7.90 -0.91
CA THR A 11 11.12 8.69 -0.55
C THR A 11 10.53 9.40 -1.78
N THR A 12 11.38 9.98 -2.63
CA THR A 12 10.94 10.63 -3.88
C THR A 12 10.27 9.65 -4.83
N THR A 13 10.86 8.48 -5.03
CA THR A 13 10.27 7.45 -5.92
C THR A 13 8.94 6.93 -5.35
N THR A 14 8.87 6.72 -4.04
CA THR A 14 7.63 6.31 -3.37
C THR A 14 6.56 7.40 -3.52
N ALA A 15 6.91 8.67 -3.30
CA ALA A 15 5.98 9.80 -3.47
C ALA A 15 5.45 9.90 -4.91
N ASN A 16 6.30 9.67 -5.92
CA ASN A 16 5.86 9.66 -7.32
C ASN A 16 4.87 8.52 -7.59
N TRP A 17 5.11 7.33 -7.06
CA TRP A 17 4.17 6.22 -7.17
C TRP A 17 2.84 6.51 -6.46
N VAL A 18 2.90 7.11 -5.27
CA VAL A 18 1.70 7.52 -4.52
C VAL A 18 0.92 8.56 -5.32
N ALA A 19 1.58 9.59 -5.88
CA ALA A 19 0.91 10.59 -6.70
C ALA A 19 0.24 9.99 -7.95
N LYS A 20 0.95 9.14 -8.70
CA LYS A 20 0.40 8.44 -9.88
C LYS A 20 -0.78 7.55 -9.51
N THR A 21 -0.69 6.80 -8.43
CA THR A 21 -1.78 5.93 -7.97
C THR A 21 -2.97 6.74 -7.47
N SER A 22 -2.73 7.88 -6.80
CA SER A 22 -3.81 8.78 -6.38
C SER A 22 -4.54 9.39 -7.58
N ASN A 23 -3.82 9.84 -8.61
CA ASN A 23 -4.43 10.32 -9.85
C ASN A 23 -5.23 9.21 -10.54
N PHE A 24 -4.68 8.00 -10.67
CA PHE A 24 -5.41 6.85 -11.21
C PHE A 24 -6.70 6.54 -10.43
N LEU A 25 -6.64 6.59 -9.10
CA LEU A 25 -7.81 6.36 -8.25
C LEU A 25 -8.91 7.39 -8.50
N VAL A 26 -8.56 8.67 -8.68
CA VAL A 26 -9.51 9.75 -8.93
C VAL A 26 -10.00 9.72 -10.39
N ASP A 27 -9.07 9.69 -11.35
CA ASP A 27 -9.40 9.92 -12.77
C ASP A 27 -10.12 8.71 -13.40
N ASP A 28 -9.71 7.48 -13.03
CA ASP A 28 -10.21 6.26 -13.69
C ASP A 28 -11.23 5.49 -12.83
N LEU A 29 -11.19 5.66 -11.49
CA LEU A 29 -12.03 4.90 -10.57
C LEU A 29 -12.99 5.79 -9.77
N ASP A 30 -13.02 7.11 -10.05
CA ASP A 30 -13.88 8.08 -9.36
C ASP A 30 -13.79 8.01 -7.82
N ALA A 31 -12.58 7.69 -7.32
CA ALA A 31 -12.35 7.56 -5.89
C ALA A 31 -12.23 8.92 -5.21
N GLY A 32 -12.77 9.00 -4.00
CA GLY A 32 -12.74 10.22 -3.20
C GLY A 32 -13.15 9.95 -1.75
N PRO A 33 -13.50 11.01 -0.99
CA PRO A 33 -13.98 10.87 0.37
C PRO A 33 -15.17 9.91 0.48
N GLY A 34 -15.03 8.91 1.35
CA GLY A 34 -16.02 7.86 1.55
C GLY A 34 -15.85 6.61 0.70
N THR A 35 -14.98 6.62 -0.31
CA THR A 35 -14.61 5.41 -1.07
C THR A 35 -13.94 4.39 -0.16
N ARG A 36 -14.25 3.11 -0.35
CA ARG A 36 -13.76 1.98 0.43
C ARG A 36 -12.84 1.12 -0.44
N ILE A 37 -11.59 0.95 -0.04
CA ILE A 37 -10.57 0.23 -0.84
C ILE A 37 -10.09 -1.00 -0.08
N ARG A 38 -10.24 -2.19 -0.68
CA ARG A 38 -9.66 -3.43 -0.15
C ARG A 38 -8.30 -3.68 -0.83
N ILE A 39 -7.27 -3.89 -0.01
CA ILE A 39 -5.93 -4.21 -0.47
C ILE A 39 -5.66 -5.70 -0.24
N GLY A 40 -5.82 -6.50 -1.28
CA GLY A 40 -5.59 -7.96 -1.28
C GLY A 40 -4.16 -8.33 -1.71
N LEU A 41 -3.16 -7.54 -1.35
CA LEU A 41 -1.76 -7.84 -1.62
C LEU A 41 -1.06 -8.44 -0.40
N PRO A 42 -0.03 -9.29 -0.61
CA PRO A 42 0.90 -9.60 0.46
C PRO A 42 1.68 -8.33 0.88
N SER A 43 2.42 -8.40 1.99
CA SER A 43 3.36 -7.33 2.36
C SER A 43 4.33 -7.07 1.21
N HIS A 44 4.18 -5.92 0.58
CA HIS A 44 4.87 -5.52 -0.65
C HIS A 44 4.96 -3.99 -0.71
N TRP A 45 5.93 -3.43 -1.41
CA TRP A 45 6.04 -1.98 -1.53
C TRP A 45 4.80 -1.33 -2.18
N LEU A 46 4.09 -2.04 -3.07
CA LEU A 46 2.81 -1.59 -3.63
C LEU A 46 1.72 -1.47 -2.56
N THR A 47 1.73 -2.32 -1.53
CA THR A 47 0.81 -2.19 -0.39
C THR A 47 1.00 -0.84 0.31
N THR A 48 2.25 -0.44 0.55
CA THR A 48 2.58 0.89 1.09
C THR A 48 2.05 2.01 0.19
N VAL A 49 2.30 1.92 -1.11
CA VAL A 49 1.81 2.92 -2.08
C VAL A 49 0.30 3.03 -2.04
N TRP A 50 -0.42 1.91 -2.05
CA TRP A 50 -1.88 1.91 -2.09
C TRP A 50 -2.52 2.40 -0.79
N ILE A 51 -1.96 2.08 0.37
CA ILE A 51 -2.42 2.63 1.66
C ILE A 51 -2.30 4.16 1.64
N LEU A 52 -1.13 4.68 1.29
CA LEU A 52 -0.89 6.13 1.23
C LEU A 52 -1.77 6.81 0.17
N SER A 53 -1.98 6.18 -0.98
CA SER A 53 -2.82 6.73 -2.05
C SER A 53 -4.30 6.74 -1.66
N ALA A 54 -4.80 5.69 -1.00
CA ALA A 54 -6.16 5.66 -0.46
C ALA A 54 -6.39 6.85 0.48
N TRP A 55 -5.49 7.09 1.40
CA TRP A 55 -5.59 8.23 2.32
C TRP A 55 -5.46 9.58 1.61
N ASN A 56 -4.60 9.69 0.60
CA ASN A 56 -4.46 10.92 -0.19
C ASN A 56 -5.75 11.35 -0.89
N VAL A 57 -6.55 10.39 -1.33
CA VAL A 57 -7.84 10.67 -2.00
C VAL A 57 -9.02 10.72 -1.03
N GLY A 58 -8.77 10.56 0.27
CA GLY A 58 -9.82 10.56 1.31
C GLY A 58 -10.59 9.26 1.43
N ALA A 59 -10.10 8.17 0.82
CA ALA A 59 -10.68 6.84 0.93
C ALA A 59 -10.22 6.12 2.20
N SER A 60 -11.00 5.15 2.66
CA SER A 60 -10.64 4.25 3.76
C SER A 60 -10.14 2.91 3.25
N VAL A 61 -9.17 2.31 3.95
CA VAL A 61 -8.72 0.95 3.70
C VAL A 61 -9.56 -0.03 4.51
N VAL A 62 -10.16 -1.01 3.83
CA VAL A 62 -11.15 -1.90 4.42
C VAL A 62 -10.87 -3.38 4.08
N ASP A 63 -11.51 -4.32 4.79
CA ASP A 63 -11.50 -5.75 4.49
C ASP A 63 -12.85 -6.29 3.99
N HIS A 64 -13.87 -5.45 3.95
CA HIS A 64 -15.24 -5.82 3.57
C HIS A 64 -15.98 -4.68 2.88
N ALA A 65 -16.99 -5.01 2.09
CA ALA A 65 -17.88 -4.05 1.43
C ALA A 65 -17.11 -2.90 0.72
N ALA A 66 -16.05 -3.28 -0.02
CA ALA A 66 -15.22 -2.32 -0.73
C ALA A 66 -15.83 -1.95 -2.10
N ASP A 67 -15.55 -0.73 -2.54
CA ASP A 67 -15.90 -0.24 -3.87
C ASP A 67 -14.81 -0.62 -4.88
N ILE A 68 -13.56 -0.63 -4.42
CA ILE A 68 -12.37 -0.93 -5.21
C ILE A 68 -11.60 -2.06 -4.53
N GLY A 69 -11.32 -3.13 -5.29
CA GLY A 69 -10.48 -4.24 -4.84
C GLY A 69 -9.15 -4.29 -5.59
N LEU A 70 -8.03 -4.22 -4.83
CA LEU A 70 -6.71 -4.51 -5.37
C LEU A 70 -6.35 -5.97 -5.09
N SER A 71 -6.05 -6.70 -6.15
CA SER A 71 -5.62 -8.11 -6.10
C SER A 71 -4.17 -8.28 -6.54
N GLY A 72 -3.55 -9.36 -6.08
CA GLY A 72 -2.29 -9.88 -6.62
C GLY A 72 -2.49 -10.67 -7.92
N PRO A 73 -1.47 -11.45 -8.34
CA PRO A 73 -1.53 -12.27 -9.55
C PRO A 73 -2.56 -13.41 -9.49
N ASP A 74 -3.11 -13.69 -8.33
CA ASP A 74 -4.17 -14.67 -8.07
C ASP A 74 -5.54 -14.20 -8.53
N LEU A 75 -5.69 -12.90 -8.85
CA LEU A 75 -6.91 -12.27 -9.36
C LEU A 75 -8.15 -12.51 -8.47
N VAL A 76 -7.94 -12.43 -7.16
CA VAL A 76 -9.01 -12.61 -6.15
C VAL A 76 -9.59 -11.26 -5.77
N ALA A 77 -10.61 -10.81 -6.49
CA ALA A 77 -11.40 -9.63 -6.19
C ALA A 77 -12.77 -9.76 -6.85
N ASP A 78 -13.84 -9.34 -6.17
CA ASP A 78 -15.23 -9.35 -6.64
C ASP A 78 -15.91 -7.98 -6.50
N GLU A 79 -15.15 -6.95 -6.14
CA GLU A 79 -15.61 -5.58 -6.01
C GLU A 79 -16.04 -5.01 -7.38
N PRO A 80 -16.87 -3.94 -7.38
CA PRO A 80 -17.29 -3.26 -8.62
C PRO A 80 -16.11 -2.82 -9.49
N HIS A 81 -15.07 -2.24 -8.88
CA HIS A 81 -13.83 -1.88 -9.54
C HIS A 81 -12.71 -2.82 -9.09
N ARG A 82 -12.10 -3.53 -10.05
CA ARG A 82 -11.07 -4.53 -9.78
C ARG A 82 -9.77 -4.16 -10.45
N VAL A 83 -8.73 -4.02 -9.65
CA VAL A 83 -7.37 -3.73 -10.09
C VAL A 83 -6.47 -4.92 -9.74
N ALA A 84 -5.59 -5.29 -10.63
CA ALA A 84 -4.63 -6.37 -10.39
C ALA A 84 -3.19 -5.87 -10.50
N ALA A 85 -2.35 -6.29 -9.56
CA ALA A 85 -0.92 -6.08 -9.55
C ALA A 85 -0.21 -7.38 -9.90
N SER A 86 0.63 -7.39 -10.94
CA SER A 86 1.38 -8.58 -11.34
C SER A 86 2.48 -8.97 -10.35
N LEU A 87 2.83 -8.08 -9.43
CA LEU A 87 3.95 -8.16 -8.49
C LEU A 87 5.32 -8.41 -9.18
N ARG A 88 5.42 -8.06 -10.47
CA ARG A 88 6.69 -8.09 -11.20
C ARG A 88 7.56 -6.90 -10.80
N PRO A 89 8.89 -6.99 -11.05
CA PRO A 89 9.81 -5.91 -10.75
C PRO A 89 9.29 -4.53 -11.15
N LEU A 90 9.47 -3.55 -10.25
CA LEU A 90 9.10 -2.15 -10.45
C LEU A 90 7.64 -1.94 -10.91
N GLY A 91 6.71 -2.79 -10.44
CA GLY A 91 5.29 -2.67 -10.78
C GLY A 91 4.98 -2.97 -12.24
N GLY A 92 5.76 -3.86 -12.87
CA GLY A 92 5.60 -4.22 -14.27
C GLY A 92 4.23 -4.83 -14.57
N ARG A 93 3.72 -4.55 -15.78
CA ARG A 93 2.42 -5.06 -16.25
C ARG A 93 2.38 -6.57 -16.42
N PHE A 94 1.19 -7.13 -16.45
CA PHE A 94 0.99 -8.52 -16.82
C PHE A 94 1.45 -8.78 -18.26
N PRO A 95 1.93 -10.02 -18.58
CA PRO A 95 2.24 -10.41 -19.96
C PRO A 95 1.01 -10.42 -20.87
N GLN A 96 -0.15 -10.70 -20.29
CA GLN A 96 -1.47 -10.62 -20.93
C GLN A 96 -2.39 -9.88 -19.94
N PRO A 97 -3.23 -8.93 -20.43
CA PRO A 97 -4.16 -8.22 -19.57
C PRO A 97 -5.03 -9.20 -18.78
N PRO A 98 -5.18 -9.02 -17.48
CA PRO A 98 -6.00 -9.90 -16.65
C PRO A 98 -7.49 -9.67 -16.94
N GLU A 99 -8.21 -10.73 -17.33
CA GLU A 99 -9.62 -10.61 -17.68
C GLU A 99 -10.45 -10.10 -16.50
N GLY A 100 -11.23 -9.06 -16.75
CA GLY A 100 -12.10 -8.45 -15.74
C GLY A 100 -11.41 -7.59 -14.70
N PHE A 101 -10.12 -7.27 -14.89
CA PHE A 101 -9.33 -6.39 -14.03
C PHE A 101 -8.63 -5.31 -14.83
N LEU A 102 -8.42 -4.15 -14.22
CA LEU A 102 -7.45 -3.16 -14.70
C LEU A 102 -6.05 -3.62 -14.29
N ASP A 103 -5.10 -3.58 -15.21
CA ASP A 103 -3.70 -3.93 -14.94
C ASP A 103 -2.97 -2.71 -14.36
N LEU A 104 -2.67 -2.75 -13.06
CA LEU A 104 -1.95 -1.67 -12.36
C LEU A 104 -0.69 -1.22 -13.12
N GLY A 105 0.09 -2.18 -13.62
CA GLY A 105 1.34 -1.89 -14.32
C GLY A 105 1.15 -1.28 -15.70
N ALA A 106 -0.06 -1.37 -16.29
CA ALA A 106 -0.39 -0.71 -17.55
C ALA A 106 -0.98 0.70 -17.31
N GLU A 107 -1.86 0.85 -16.32
CA GLU A 107 -2.64 2.07 -16.10
C GLU A 107 -1.84 3.12 -15.30
N VAL A 108 -1.38 2.78 -14.09
CA VAL A 108 -0.78 3.74 -13.16
C VAL A 108 0.43 4.50 -13.71
N PRO A 109 1.38 3.90 -14.46
CA PRO A 109 2.56 4.63 -14.94
C PRO A 109 2.24 5.82 -15.86
N GLY A 110 1.07 5.82 -16.51
CA GLY A 110 0.62 6.89 -17.41
C GLY A 110 0.19 8.18 -16.71
N HIS A 111 -0.12 8.10 -15.40
CA HIS A 111 -0.59 9.25 -14.63
C HIS A 111 0.55 10.19 -14.20
N GLY A 112 0.16 11.43 -13.84
CA GLY A 112 1.08 12.45 -13.37
C GLY A 112 1.74 12.09 -12.03
N ASP A 113 2.98 12.52 -11.84
CA ASP A 113 3.77 12.32 -10.62
C ASP A 113 3.56 13.43 -9.57
N HIS A 114 2.58 14.30 -9.80
CA HIS A 114 2.07 15.27 -8.85
C HIS A 114 0.58 15.02 -8.61
N PHE A 115 0.20 14.99 -7.36
CA PHE A 115 -1.20 14.88 -6.93
C PHE A 115 -1.54 16.03 -5.98
N MET A 116 -2.71 16.62 -6.19
CA MET A 116 -3.28 17.62 -5.30
C MET A 116 -4.70 17.19 -4.93
N ALA A 117 -4.92 16.84 -3.68
CA ALA A 117 -6.25 16.54 -3.19
C ALA A 117 -7.13 17.78 -3.29
N LEU A 118 -8.32 17.64 -3.88
CA LEU A 118 -9.33 18.71 -3.90
C LEU A 118 -9.90 18.93 -2.50
N ASP A 119 -10.16 17.82 -1.79
CA ASP A 119 -10.61 17.80 -0.42
C ASP A 119 -9.65 16.96 0.42
N LEU A 120 -9.04 17.57 1.43
CA LEU A 120 -8.22 16.85 2.38
C LEU A 120 -9.11 16.02 3.32
N PRO A 121 -8.74 14.78 3.67
CA PRO A 121 -9.50 14.00 4.62
C PRO A 121 -9.52 14.69 5.98
N GLU A 122 -10.71 14.80 6.57
CA GLU A 122 -10.85 15.31 7.92
C GLU A 122 -10.23 14.33 8.93
N PRO A 123 -9.61 14.82 10.01
CA PRO A 123 -9.01 13.94 11.03
C PRO A 123 -9.98 12.89 11.61
N SER A 124 -11.28 13.19 11.59
CA SER A 124 -12.35 12.31 12.09
C SER A 124 -12.84 11.28 11.07
N THR A 125 -12.40 11.33 9.81
CA THR A 125 -12.79 10.32 8.81
C THR A 125 -12.05 9.02 9.02
N ALA A 126 -12.68 7.91 8.62
CA ALA A 126 -12.08 6.58 8.73
C ALA A 126 -10.84 6.46 7.84
N ALA A 127 -9.71 6.09 8.43
CA ALA A 127 -8.50 5.70 7.73
C ALA A 127 -8.47 4.20 7.46
N LEU A 128 -8.90 3.40 8.45
CA LEU A 128 -8.93 1.95 8.43
C LEU A 128 -10.28 1.45 8.95
N ASP A 129 -10.85 0.43 8.31
CA ASP A 129 -11.99 -0.34 8.80
C ASP A 129 -11.71 -1.82 8.56
N LEU A 130 -10.98 -2.42 9.48
CA LEU A 130 -10.38 -3.74 9.36
C LEU A 130 -10.66 -4.58 10.62
N ASP A 131 -10.91 -5.87 10.44
CA ASP A 131 -11.13 -6.82 11.55
C ASP A 131 -12.25 -6.36 12.51
N GLY A 132 -13.31 -5.75 11.96
CA GLY A 132 -14.44 -5.21 12.72
C GLY A 132 -14.09 -3.98 13.59
N THR A 133 -12.95 -3.35 13.34
CA THR A 133 -12.51 -2.15 14.07
C THR A 133 -12.24 -1.02 13.10
N THR A 134 -12.96 0.08 13.27
CA THR A 134 -12.71 1.33 12.54
C THR A 134 -11.74 2.20 13.33
N SER A 135 -10.78 2.80 12.62
CA SER A 135 -9.87 3.82 13.17
C SER A 135 -9.90 5.04 12.26
N THR A 136 -10.08 6.20 12.86
CA THR A 136 -9.98 7.49 12.16
C THR A 136 -8.51 7.86 11.90
N HIS A 137 -8.27 8.85 11.04
CA HIS A 137 -6.92 9.39 10.82
C HIS A 137 -6.32 9.92 12.14
N ALA A 138 -7.12 10.62 12.96
CA ALA A 138 -6.65 11.13 14.25
C ALA A 138 -6.27 10.01 15.21
N GLU A 139 -7.09 8.96 15.29
CA GLU A 139 -6.80 7.81 16.17
C GLU A 139 -5.58 7.03 15.70
N LEU A 140 -5.43 6.79 14.39
CA LEU A 140 -4.25 6.14 13.84
C LEU A 140 -2.98 6.94 14.15
N LEU A 141 -2.98 8.25 13.91
CA LEU A 141 -1.85 9.12 14.23
C LEU A 141 -1.52 9.15 15.71
N ALA A 142 -2.53 9.10 16.58
CA ALA A 142 -2.35 9.08 18.03
C ALA A 142 -1.88 7.71 18.57
N SER A 143 -2.15 6.62 17.85
CA SER A 143 -1.81 5.25 18.28
C SER A 143 -0.36 4.89 17.97
N VAL A 144 0.30 5.57 17.05
CA VAL A 144 1.68 5.25 16.65
C VAL A 144 2.69 6.19 17.28
N VAL A 145 3.88 5.67 17.55
CA VAL A 145 5.04 6.46 17.97
C VAL A 145 5.90 6.71 16.73
N PRO A 146 6.28 7.98 16.43
CA PRO A 146 7.19 8.29 15.34
C PRO A 146 8.49 7.49 15.46
N ASP A 147 8.90 6.84 14.38
CA ASP A 147 10.03 5.94 14.39
C ASP A 147 11.04 6.28 13.29
N ALA A 148 12.24 6.63 13.68
CA ALA A 148 13.35 6.95 12.77
C ALA A 148 14.19 5.74 12.39
N ALA A 149 13.93 4.57 13.00
CA ALA A 149 14.69 3.36 12.73
C ALA A 149 14.33 2.74 11.37
N ARG A 150 15.17 1.82 10.93
CA ARG A 150 14.87 0.93 9.81
C ARG A 150 14.17 -0.31 10.36
N ARG A 151 12.89 -0.46 10.07
CA ARG A 151 12.08 -1.56 10.60
C ARG A 151 11.89 -2.68 9.60
N LEU A 152 11.93 -3.90 10.12
CA LEU A 152 11.63 -5.10 9.37
C LEU A 152 10.11 -5.30 9.30
N VAL A 153 9.58 -5.47 8.09
CA VAL A 153 8.18 -5.80 7.82
C VAL A 153 8.12 -7.22 7.26
N VAL A 154 7.51 -8.11 8.00
CA VAL A 154 7.22 -9.48 7.60
C VAL A 154 5.73 -9.64 7.30
N PRO A 155 5.30 -10.68 6.56
CA PRO A 155 3.88 -10.88 6.28
C PRO A 155 3.02 -10.82 7.54
N GLY A 156 2.00 -9.96 7.50
CA GLY A 156 1.12 -9.68 8.63
C GLY A 156 -0.23 -9.13 8.16
N SER A 157 -0.85 -8.31 8.97
CA SER A 157 -2.11 -7.67 8.64
C SER A 157 -1.88 -6.29 8.00
N ILE A 158 -2.81 -5.86 7.16
CA ILE A 158 -2.83 -4.51 6.57
C ILE A 158 -2.82 -3.41 7.66
N ARG A 159 -3.49 -3.65 8.80
CA ARG A 159 -3.46 -2.74 9.95
C ARG A 159 -2.04 -2.52 10.45
N ARG A 160 -1.29 -3.60 10.67
CA ARG A 160 0.11 -3.51 11.11
C ARG A 160 0.97 -2.78 10.07
N ASP A 161 0.80 -3.09 8.79
CA ASP A 161 1.53 -2.41 7.72
C ASP A 161 1.22 -0.90 7.74
N ALA A 162 -0.06 -0.51 7.91
CA ALA A 162 -0.48 0.88 8.00
C ALA A 162 0.13 1.60 9.20
N GLU A 163 0.19 0.97 10.37
CA GLU A 163 0.82 1.51 11.58
C GLU A 163 2.33 1.73 11.38
N LEU A 164 3.04 0.75 10.82
CA LEU A 164 4.47 0.83 10.54
C LEU A 164 4.79 1.93 9.50
N ILE A 165 3.99 2.02 8.44
CA ILE A 165 4.11 3.07 7.43
C ILE A 165 3.92 4.44 8.08
N THR A 166 2.90 4.60 8.91
CA THR A 166 2.60 5.85 9.60
C THR A 166 3.74 6.24 10.54
N ALA A 167 4.24 5.30 11.35
CA ALA A 167 5.35 5.54 12.27
C ALA A 167 6.63 5.96 11.53
N ALA A 168 6.98 5.28 10.43
CA ALA A 168 8.13 5.61 9.61
C ALA A 168 7.98 6.98 8.92
N CYS A 169 6.80 7.31 8.39
CA CYS A 169 6.54 8.62 7.80
C CYS A 169 6.68 9.76 8.81
N LEU A 170 6.16 9.58 10.03
CA LEU A 170 6.25 10.58 11.10
C LEU A 170 7.66 10.73 11.66
N GLY A 171 8.42 9.63 11.74
CA GLY A 171 9.76 9.60 12.32
C GLY A 171 10.91 9.80 11.35
N GLY A 172 10.66 9.74 10.04
CA GLY A 172 11.71 9.76 9.01
C GLY A 172 12.47 8.43 8.92
N GLY A 173 11.83 7.33 9.32
CA GLY A 173 12.38 5.98 9.27
C GLY A 173 12.31 5.33 7.89
N SER A 174 12.63 4.04 7.83
CA SER A 174 12.53 3.24 6.61
C SER A 174 12.01 1.83 6.89
N LEU A 175 11.45 1.18 5.87
CA LEU A 175 10.89 -0.17 5.98
C LEU A 175 11.65 -1.14 5.07
N VAL A 176 12.02 -2.30 5.62
CA VAL A 176 12.57 -3.44 4.88
C VAL A 176 11.49 -4.51 4.80
N ILE A 177 10.84 -4.62 3.65
CA ILE A 177 9.69 -5.51 3.47
C ILE A 177 10.17 -6.86 2.92
N VAL A 178 9.84 -7.93 3.63
CA VAL A 178 10.18 -9.31 3.23
C VAL A 178 8.89 -10.06 2.92
N ALA A 179 8.55 -10.16 1.64
CA ALA A 179 7.27 -10.71 1.19
C ALA A 179 7.11 -12.23 1.42
N SER A 180 8.20 -12.98 1.34
CA SER A 180 8.18 -14.44 1.52
C SER A 180 9.59 -14.95 1.80
N ALA A 181 9.84 -15.44 3.02
CA ALA A 181 11.15 -15.98 3.41
C ALA A 181 11.01 -16.92 4.62
N THR A 182 12.00 -17.83 4.80
CA THR A 182 12.12 -18.59 6.03
C THR A 182 12.61 -17.70 7.18
N PRO A 183 12.41 -18.10 8.45
CA PRO A 183 12.93 -17.34 9.60
C PRO A 183 14.44 -17.04 9.49
N GLU A 184 15.23 -17.99 8.99
CA GLU A 184 16.67 -17.81 8.81
C GLU A 184 17.00 -16.77 7.70
N GLN A 185 16.19 -16.75 6.63
CA GLN A 185 16.32 -15.75 5.57
C GLN A 185 15.93 -14.36 6.08
N ILE A 186 14.84 -14.27 6.86
CA ILE A 186 14.40 -13.03 7.51
C ILE A 186 15.51 -12.48 8.39
N SER A 187 16.06 -13.30 9.30
CA SER A 187 17.16 -12.88 10.17
C SER A 187 18.39 -12.41 9.40
N ARG A 188 18.70 -13.07 8.29
CA ARG A 188 19.82 -12.68 7.42
C ARG A 188 19.56 -11.32 6.75
N VAL A 189 18.35 -11.11 6.22
CA VAL A 189 17.97 -9.83 5.60
C VAL A 189 18.01 -8.72 6.65
N ALA A 190 17.45 -8.94 7.83
CA ALA A 190 17.49 -7.97 8.93
C ALA A 190 18.92 -7.53 9.26
N ALA A 191 19.84 -8.51 9.40
CA ALA A 191 21.25 -8.22 9.66
C ALA A 191 21.94 -7.49 8.52
N GLN A 192 21.68 -7.87 7.25
CA GLN A 192 22.28 -7.23 6.08
C GLN A 192 21.80 -5.79 5.88
N GLU A 193 20.52 -5.53 6.11
CA GLU A 193 19.91 -4.21 5.92
C GLU A 193 20.02 -3.34 7.18
N GLY A 194 20.50 -3.89 8.30
CA GLY A 194 20.51 -3.20 9.59
C GLY A 194 19.10 -2.86 10.06
N ALA A 195 18.15 -3.74 9.76
CA ALA A 195 16.75 -3.57 10.13
C ALA A 195 16.49 -4.20 11.50
N GLU A 196 15.71 -3.49 12.32
CA GLU A 196 15.32 -3.96 13.65
C GLU A 196 13.93 -4.62 13.59
N ASP A 197 13.78 -5.72 14.34
CA ASP A 197 12.48 -6.34 14.61
C ASP A 197 11.70 -5.50 15.64
N GLN A 198 10.37 -5.59 15.60
CA GLN A 198 9.50 -4.91 16.59
C GLN A 198 9.20 -5.81 17.77
#